data_0713e685a35716a98ac6fa4a029f41a3
#
_entry.id   0713e685a35716a98ac6fa4a029f41a3
#
_cell.length_a   1.000
_cell.length_b   1.000
_cell.length_c   1.000
_cell.angle_alpha   90.00
_cell.angle_beta   90.00
_cell.angle_gamma   90.00
#
_symmetry.space_group_name_H-M   'P 1'
#
loop_
_entity.id
_entity.type
_entity.pdbx_description
1 polymer ?
#
loop_
_entity_poly.entity_id
_entity_poly.type
_entity_poly.pdbx_seq_one_letter_code
_entity_poly.pdbx_strand_id
1 'polypeptide(L)'
;MVYDISVGESTHSQTQVRIIAKDLLFTATVILVFTALSIGLWIYRSIATPLVKLKKATQNIKEGNLDFVLEVDGDDEFSELCRDFEEMRKRLKESAEEKVLMDKENKELISNISHDLKTPITAVKGYVEGIMDGVADTPEKIDRYVKTIYNKTNEMDHLINELTFLFKD
;
A
#
# COMPACT_ATOMS: atom_id res chain seq x y z
N MET A 1 -11.45 50.84 -78.20
CA MET A 1 -12.44 50.98 -77.11
C MET A 1 -13.00 49.66 -76.60
N VAL A 2 -12.87 48.51 -77.27
CA VAL A 2 -13.34 47.18 -76.84
C VAL A 2 -12.25 46.40 -76.02
N TYR A 3 -10.97 46.70 -76.27
CA TYR A 3 -9.86 45.99 -75.55
C TYR A 3 -9.62 46.46 -74.14
N ASP A 4 -10.06 47.64 -73.75
CA ASP A 4 -9.86 48.20 -72.42
C ASP A 4 -10.86 47.65 -71.35
N ILE A 5 -12.05 47.26 -71.79
CA ILE A 5 -13.11 46.72 -70.92
C ILE A 5 -12.81 45.28 -70.51
N SER A 6 -12.23 44.49 -71.43
CA SER A 6 -11.91 43.09 -71.14
C SER A 6 -10.72 42.89 -70.14
N VAL A 7 -9.77 43.85 -70.19
CA VAL A 7 -8.63 43.84 -69.24
C VAL A 7 -9.04 44.26 -67.81
N GLY A 8 -9.98 45.20 -67.68
CA GLY A 8 -10.54 45.65 -66.43
C GLY A 8 -11.35 44.57 -65.71
N GLU A 9 -12.17 43.79 -66.43
CA GLU A 9 -12.95 42.68 -65.87
C GLU A 9 -12.07 41.51 -65.41
N SER A 10 -11.00 41.16 -66.12
CA SER A 10 -10.10 40.09 -65.77
C SER A 10 -9.27 40.43 -64.54
N THR A 11 -8.85 41.69 -64.37
CA THR A 11 -8.11 42.14 -63.16
C THR A 11 -9.02 42.20 -61.90
N HIS A 12 -10.25 42.62 -62.03
CA HIS A 12 -11.23 42.67 -60.99
C HIS A 12 -11.61 41.24 -60.48
N SER A 13 -11.80 40.32 -61.42
CA SER A 13 -12.06 38.91 -61.13
C SER A 13 -10.87 38.24 -60.41
N GLN A 14 -9.62 38.47 -60.82
CA GLN A 14 -8.44 37.96 -60.17
C GLN A 14 -8.25 38.53 -58.76
N THR A 15 -8.60 39.78 -58.50
CA THR A 15 -8.52 40.41 -57.18
C THR A 15 -9.56 39.82 -56.27
N GLN A 16 -10.78 39.58 -56.71
CA GLN A 16 -11.83 38.90 -55.91
C GLN A 16 -11.42 37.46 -55.51
N VAL A 17 -10.88 36.70 -56.48
CA VAL A 17 -10.39 35.33 -56.19
C VAL A 17 -9.27 35.34 -55.16
N ARG A 18 -8.34 36.29 -55.20
CA ARG A 18 -7.26 36.42 -54.18
C ARG A 18 -7.78 36.78 -52.78
N ILE A 19 -8.79 37.62 -52.68
CA ILE A 19 -9.42 37.97 -51.40
C ILE A 19 -10.12 36.76 -50.82
N ILE A 20 -10.93 36.05 -51.58
CA ILE A 20 -11.62 34.83 -51.15
C ILE A 20 -10.62 33.75 -50.73
N ALA A 21 -9.53 33.57 -51.48
CA ALA A 21 -8.48 32.62 -51.15
C ALA A 21 -7.77 32.95 -49.81
N LYS A 22 -7.51 34.24 -49.54
CA LYS A 22 -6.94 34.69 -48.24
C LYS A 22 -7.90 34.46 -47.08
N ASP A 23 -9.18 34.75 -47.25
CA ASP A 23 -10.19 34.53 -46.22
C ASP A 23 -10.37 33.02 -45.91
N LEU A 24 -10.36 32.19 -46.95
CA LEU A 24 -10.38 30.72 -46.78
C LEU A 24 -9.13 30.19 -46.05
N LEU A 25 -7.94 30.68 -46.39
CA LEU A 25 -6.70 30.32 -45.68
C LEU A 25 -6.69 30.80 -44.26
N PHE A 26 -7.16 32.00 -44.00
CA PHE A 26 -7.26 32.53 -42.64
C PHE A 26 -8.23 31.71 -41.78
N THR A 27 -9.43 31.41 -42.27
CA THR A 27 -10.43 30.60 -41.58
C THR A 27 -9.93 29.18 -41.35
N ALA A 28 -9.24 28.55 -42.31
CA ALA A 28 -8.65 27.24 -42.18
C ALA A 28 -7.55 27.22 -41.10
N THR A 29 -6.68 28.24 -41.03
CA THR A 29 -5.66 28.35 -39.98
C THR A 29 -6.26 28.55 -38.59
N VAL A 30 -7.30 29.35 -38.44
CA VAL A 30 -8.00 29.56 -37.19
C VAL A 30 -8.62 28.24 -36.66
N ILE A 31 -9.31 27.50 -37.56
CA ILE A 31 -9.90 26.22 -37.24
C ILE A 31 -8.80 25.21 -36.80
N LEU A 32 -7.69 25.16 -37.52
CA LEU A 32 -6.58 24.26 -37.22
C LEU A 32 -5.94 24.56 -35.85
N VAL A 33 -5.72 25.84 -35.55
CA VAL A 33 -5.19 26.24 -34.22
C VAL A 33 -6.18 25.90 -33.10
N PHE A 34 -7.47 26.19 -33.32
CA PHE A 34 -8.49 25.88 -32.32
C PHE A 34 -8.60 24.38 -32.05
N THR A 35 -8.61 23.55 -33.09
CA THR A 35 -8.65 22.08 -32.95
C THR A 35 -7.39 21.55 -32.29
N ALA A 36 -6.21 22.04 -32.60
CA ALA A 36 -4.95 21.64 -31.98
C ALA A 36 -4.93 21.97 -30.49
N LEU A 37 -5.39 23.16 -30.09
CA LEU A 37 -5.49 23.56 -28.69
C LEU A 37 -6.53 22.71 -27.93
N SER A 38 -7.67 22.43 -28.53
CA SER A 38 -8.73 21.61 -27.97
C SER A 38 -8.25 20.19 -27.70
N ILE A 39 -7.59 19.56 -28.66
CA ILE A 39 -6.98 18.22 -28.53
C ILE A 39 -5.88 18.22 -27.46
N GLY A 40 -5.01 19.22 -27.46
CA GLY A 40 -3.94 19.35 -26.48
C GLY A 40 -4.46 19.44 -25.04
N LEU A 41 -5.50 20.24 -24.82
CA LEU A 41 -6.16 20.35 -23.51
C LEU A 41 -6.87 19.05 -23.11
N TRP A 42 -7.49 18.36 -24.05
CA TRP A 42 -8.13 17.07 -23.80
C TRP A 42 -7.11 16.01 -23.41
N ILE A 43 -6.01 15.87 -24.15
CA ILE A 43 -4.91 14.94 -23.84
C ILE A 43 -4.31 15.26 -22.46
N TYR A 44 -4.07 16.52 -22.17
CA TYR A 44 -3.51 16.93 -20.87
C TYR A 44 -4.40 16.49 -19.72
N ARG A 45 -5.71 16.69 -19.81
CA ARG A 45 -6.67 16.30 -18.77
C ARG A 45 -6.86 14.79 -18.68
N SER A 46 -6.90 14.10 -19.81
CA SER A 46 -7.20 12.66 -19.87
C SER A 46 -5.99 11.79 -19.51
N ILE A 47 -4.76 12.25 -19.74
CA ILE A 47 -3.56 11.43 -19.56
C ILE A 47 -2.61 12.01 -18.49
N ALA A 48 -2.22 13.27 -18.63
CA ALA A 48 -1.17 13.83 -17.78
C ALA A 48 -1.61 13.93 -16.30
N THR A 49 -2.85 14.31 -16.05
CA THR A 49 -3.38 14.47 -14.69
C THR A 49 -3.43 13.14 -13.92
N PRO A 50 -4.01 12.05 -14.46
CA PRO A 50 -3.99 10.74 -13.78
C PRO A 50 -2.58 10.20 -13.55
N LEU A 51 -1.67 10.36 -14.49
CA LEU A 51 -0.27 9.93 -14.33
C LEU A 51 0.44 10.65 -13.19
N VAL A 52 0.21 11.94 -13.00
CA VAL A 52 0.77 12.70 -11.87
C VAL A 52 0.18 12.21 -10.56
N LYS A 53 -1.14 11.94 -10.50
CA LYS A 53 -1.81 11.35 -9.32
C LYS A 53 -1.21 9.99 -8.96
N LEU A 54 -1.04 9.08 -9.94
CA LEU A 54 -0.44 7.76 -9.74
C LEU A 54 1.01 7.85 -9.29
N LYS A 55 1.81 8.75 -9.88
CA LYS A 55 3.20 8.98 -9.45
C LYS A 55 3.26 9.39 -7.98
N LYS A 56 2.40 10.31 -7.55
CA LYS A 56 2.34 10.76 -6.14
C LYS A 56 1.89 9.62 -5.22
N ALA A 57 0.89 8.84 -5.64
CA ALA A 57 0.40 7.68 -4.89
C ALA A 57 1.50 6.62 -4.72
N THR A 58 2.25 6.32 -5.79
CA THR A 58 3.39 5.40 -5.72
C THR A 58 4.48 5.91 -4.78
N GLN A 59 4.75 7.21 -4.77
CA GLN A 59 5.72 7.80 -3.85
C GLN A 59 5.27 7.67 -2.38
N ASN A 60 3.99 7.92 -2.09
CA ASN A 60 3.42 7.73 -0.75
C ASN A 60 3.58 6.27 -0.28
N ILE A 61 3.25 5.30 -1.13
CA ILE A 61 3.42 3.87 -0.81
C ILE A 61 4.89 3.53 -0.53
N LYS A 62 5.81 4.06 -1.35
CA LYS A 62 7.26 3.86 -1.14
C LYS A 62 7.74 4.40 0.20
N GLU A 63 7.14 5.48 0.69
CA GLU A 63 7.43 6.10 1.99
C GLU A 63 6.69 5.41 3.15
N GLY A 64 5.91 4.36 2.86
CA GLY A 64 5.13 3.61 3.86
C GLY A 64 3.83 4.31 4.28
N ASN A 65 3.48 5.41 3.62
CA ASN A 65 2.22 6.09 3.86
C ASN A 65 1.13 5.47 3.00
N LEU A 66 0.22 4.71 3.63
CA LEU A 66 -0.95 4.11 2.99
C LEU A 66 -2.26 4.86 3.32
N ASP A 67 -2.19 5.92 4.15
CA ASP A 67 -3.33 6.70 4.61
C ASP A 67 -3.68 7.85 3.65
N PHE A 68 -3.88 7.52 2.38
CA PHE A 68 -4.40 8.44 1.37
C PHE A 68 -5.47 7.74 0.54
N VAL A 69 -6.25 8.53 -0.20
CA VAL A 69 -7.25 8.02 -1.15
C VAL A 69 -6.89 8.53 -2.53
N LEU A 70 -6.89 7.66 -3.53
CA LEU A 70 -6.73 8.03 -4.91
C LEU A 70 -8.12 8.33 -5.49
N GLU A 71 -8.48 9.62 -5.57
CA GLU A 71 -9.71 10.04 -6.21
C GLU A 71 -9.65 9.76 -7.71
N VAL A 72 -10.65 9.03 -8.21
CA VAL A 72 -10.77 8.61 -9.61
C VAL A 72 -12.00 9.26 -10.20
N ASP A 73 -11.77 10.15 -11.16
CA ASP A 73 -12.82 10.82 -11.92
C ASP A 73 -12.80 10.31 -13.36
N GLY A 74 -13.94 9.81 -13.83
CA GLY A 74 -14.12 9.38 -15.22
C GLY A 74 -14.35 7.88 -15.38
N ASP A 75 -14.59 7.49 -16.65
CA ASP A 75 -14.88 6.12 -17.08
C ASP A 75 -13.99 5.68 -18.26
N ASP A 76 -12.81 6.28 -18.38
CA ASP A 76 -11.81 5.91 -19.37
C ASP A 76 -10.84 4.84 -18.82
N GLU A 77 -9.96 4.32 -19.68
CA GLU A 77 -8.98 3.27 -19.35
C GLU A 77 -8.00 3.73 -18.25
N PHE A 78 -7.70 5.02 -18.16
CA PHE A 78 -6.85 5.57 -17.09
C PHE A 78 -7.57 5.64 -15.76
N SER A 79 -8.87 5.87 -15.77
CA SER A 79 -9.71 5.84 -14.57
C SER A 79 -9.84 4.40 -14.06
N GLU A 80 -9.95 3.41 -14.93
CA GLU A 80 -9.90 1.99 -14.57
C GLU A 80 -8.57 1.63 -13.90
N LEU A 81 -7.44 2.02 -14.50
CA LEU A 81 -6.11 1.81 -13.91
C LEU A 81 -5.98 2.47 -12.52
N CYS A 82 -6.53 3.65 -12.34
CA CYS A 82 -6.53 4.31 -11.02
C CYS A 82 -7.39 3.56 -10.00
N ARG A 83 -8.52 2.97 -10.41
CA ARG A 83 -9.37 2.11 -9.55
C ARG A 83 -8.63 0.85 -9.10
N ASP A 84 -7.97 0.16 -10.04
CA ASP A 84 -7.17 -1.03 -9.75
C ASP A 84 -6.02 -0.71 -8.78
N PHE A 85 -5.36 0.43 -8.98
CA PHE A 85 -4.31 0.90 -8.08
C PHE A 85 -4.84 1.21 -6.68
N GLU A 86 -6.02 1.83 -6.56
CA GLU A 86 -6.66 2.10 -5.27
C GLU A 86 -7.08 0.80 -4.57
N GLU A 87 -7.56 -0.20 -5.30
CA GLU A 87 -7.85 -1.52 -4.74
C GLU A 87 -6.57 -2.20 -4.22
N MET A 88 -5.50 -2.15 -5.01
CA MET A 88 -4.19 -2.66 -4.57
C MET A 88 -3.69 -1.95 -3.31
N ARG A 89 -3.82 -0.61 -3.24
CA ARG A 89 -3.45 0.17 -2.05
C ARG A 89 -4.25 -0.26 -0.82
N LYS A 90 -5.57 -0.48 -0.96
CA LYS A 90 -6.44 -0.95 0.14
C LYS A 90 -5.98 -2.30 0.65
N ARG A 91 -5.77 -3.27 -0.23
CA ARG A 91 -5.27 -4.60 0.14
C ARG A 91 -3.91 -4.54 0.83
N LEU A 92 -3.01 -3.67 0.35
CA LEU A 92 -1.71 -3.47 0.98
C LEU A 92 -1.84 -2.87 2.40
N LYS A 93 -2.76 -1.92 2.59
CA LYS A 93 -3.06 -1.34 3.90
C LYS A 93 -3.61 -2.40 4.86
N GLU A 94 -4.61 -3.16 4.44
CA GLU A 94 -5.20 -4.25 5.22
C GLU A 94 -4.12 -5.27 5.63
N SER A 95 -3.29 -5.71 4.69
CA SER A 95 -2.19 -6.64 5.00
C SER A 95 -1.14 -6.05 5.96
N ALA A 96 -0.86 -4.76 5.87
CA ALA A 96 0.05 -4.09 6.80
C ALA A 96 -0.55 -4.00 8.23
N GLU A 97 -1.83 -3.69 8.34
CA GLU A 97 -2.57 -3.63 9.61
C GLU A 97 -2.68 -5.02 10.26
N GLU A 98 -3.01 -6.06 9.48
CA GLU A 98 -3.02 -7.45 9.96
C GLU A 98 -1.65 -7.88 10.47
N LYS A 99 -0.57 -7.52 9.77
CA LYS A 99 0.80 -7.84 10.21
C LYS A 99 1.14 -7.18 11.54
N VAL A 100 0.78 -5.91 11.73
CA VAL A 100 0.98 -5.19 13.00
C VAL A 100 0.21 -5.86 14.13
N LEU A 101 -1.04 -6.28 13.86
CA LEU A 101 -1.86 -6.99 14.86
C LEU A 101 -1.22 -8.33 15.22
N MET A 102 -0.82 -9.12 14.24
CA MET A 102 -0.16 -10.41 14.44
C MET A 102 1.16 -10.27 15.23
N ASP A 103 1.97 -9.24 14.92
CA ASP A 103 3.21 -8.95 15.65
C ASP A 103 2.93 -8.61 17.12
N LYS A 104 1.84 -7.89 17.40
CA LYS A 104 1.40 -7.59 18.77
C LYS A 104 0.96 -8.84 19.50
N GLU A 105 0.09 -9.64 18.90
CA GLU A 105 -0.39 -10.91 19.47
C GLU A 105 0.77 -11.88 19.77
N ASN A 106 1.73 -11.99 18.85
CA ASN A 106 2.93 -12.81 19.06
C ASN A 106 3.77 -12.31 20.24
N LYS A 107 3.94 -10.99 20.40
CA LYS A 107 4.66 -10.43 21.56
C LYS A 107 3.94 -10.71 22.88
N GLU A 108 2.62 -10.55 22.92
CA GLU A 108 1.81 -10.86 24.09
C GLU A 108 1.90 -12.35 24.44
N LEU A 109 1.80 -13.23 23.45
CA LEU A 109 1.94 -14.68 23.63
C LEU A 109 3.32 -15.04 24.20
N ILE A 110 4.42 -14.54 23.62
CA ILE A 110 5.79 -14.76 24.12
C ILE A 110 5.94 -14.26 25.56
N SER A 111 5.35 -13.11 25.88
CA SER A 111 5.38 -12.56 27.26
C SER A 111 4.67 -13.47 28.25
N ASN A 112 3.48 -13.95 27.91
CA ASN A 112 2.69 -14.85 28.75
C ASN A 112 3.40 -16.18 28.96
N ILE A 113 3.92 -16.79 27.88
CA ILE A 113 4.74 -18.02 27.95
C ILE A 113 5.94 -17.84 28.91
N SER A 114 6.65 -16.71 28.73
CA SER A 114 7.82 -16.42 29.56
C SER A 114 7.46 -16.30 31.06
N HIS A 115 6.32 -15.71 31.37
CA HIS A 115 5.80 -15.62 32.73
C HIS A 115 5.42 -17.00 33.29
N ASP A 116 4.70 -17.80 32.51
CA ASP A 116 4.19 -19.10 32.92
C ASP A 116 5.29 -20.15 33.09
N LEU A 117 6.39 -20.03 32.35
CA LEU A 117 7.60 -20.82 32.55
C LEU A 117 8.44 -20.33 33.73
N LYS A 118 8.51 -19.03 33.97
CA LYS A 118 9.32 -18.46 35.05
C LYS A 118 8.85 -18.94 36.44
N THR A 119 7.55 -19.10 36.62
CA THR A 119 6.96 -19.52 37.89
C THR A 119 7.44 -20.91 38.33
N PRO A 120 7.29 -21.98 37.53
CA PRO A 120 7.76 -23.31 37.90
C PRO A 120 9.30 -23.37 37.98
N ILE A 121 10.03 -22.67 37.12
CA ILE A 121 11.51 -22.59 37.17
C ILE A 121 11.97 -22.01 38.52
N THR A 122 11.34 -20.91 38.96
CA THR A 122 11.68 -20.29 40.26
C THR A 122 11.39 -21.22 41.40
N ALA A 123 10.29 -21.99 41.38
CA ALA A 123 9.96 -22.98 42.35
C ALA A 123 11.00 -24.12 42.39
N VAL A 124 11.34 -24.69 41.22
CA VAL A 124 12.38 -25.73 41.10
C VAL A 124 13.70 -25.23 41.70
N LYS A 125 14.13 -24.01 41.32
CA LYS A 125 15.35 -23.39 41.83
C LYS A 125 15.32 -23.27 43.37
N GLY A 126 14.22 -22.78 43.95
CA GLY A 126 14.09 -22.64 45.41
C GLY A 126 14.13 -23.98 46.15
N TYR A 127 13.53 -25.03 45.61
CA TYR A 127 13.61 -26.36 46.21
C TYR A 127 15.02 -26.97 46.12
N VAL A 128 15.71 -26.77 44.98
CA VAL A 128 17.10 -27.21 44.81
C VAL A 128 18.02 -26.48 45.82
N GLU A 129 17.91 -25.15 45.91
CA GLU A 129 18.66 -24.33 46.87
C GLU A 129 18.36 -24.80 48.32
N GLY A 130 17.12 -25.07 48.67
CA GLY A 130 16.74 -25.59 49.98
C GLY A 130 17.33 -26.96 50.31
N ILE A 131 17.59 -27.83 49.33
CA ILE A 131 18.33 -29.07 49.50
C ILE A 131 19.84 -28.76 49.71
N MET A 132 20.41 -27.91 48.85
CA MET A 132 21.84 -27.57 48.93
C MET A 132 22.24 -26.86 50.22
N ASP A 133 21.37 -25.98 50.73
CA ASP A 133 21.59 -25.20 51.95
C ASP A 133 21.24 -25.99 53.23
N GLY A 134 20.84 -27.26 53.10
CA GLY A 134 20.52 -28.12 54.24
C GLY A 134 19.20 -27.77 54.91
N VAL A 135 18.32 -26.99 54.31
CA VAL A 135 16.95 -26.72 54.83
C VAL A 135 16.10 -27.99 54.82
N ALA A 136 16.31 -28.84 53.82
CA ALA A 136 15.78 -30.19 53.75
C ALA A 136 16.72 -31.12 54.56
N ASP A 137 16.60 -31.10 55.90
CA ASP A 137 17.48 -31.70 56.82
C ASP A 137 17.13 -33.18 57.23
N THR A 138 16.03 -33.72 56.66
CA THR A 138 15.63 -35.11 56.84
C THR A 138 15.36 -35.82 55.52
N PRO A 139 15.49 -37.16 55.45
CA PRO A 139 15.20 -37.93 54.24
C PRO A 139 13.77 -37.69 53.72
N GLU A 140 12.79 -37.52 54.61
CA GLU A 140 11.40 -37.26 54.23
C GLU A 140 11.23 -35.88 53.62
N LYS A 141 11.94 -34.88 54.12
CA LYS A 141 11.92 -33.52 53.49
C LYS A 141 12.61 -33.52 52.12
N ILE A 142 13.75 -34.20 52.01
CA ILE A 142 14.44 -34.34 50.72
C ILE A 142 13.52 -35.03 49.69
N ASP A 143 12.88 -36.15 50.03
CA ASP A 143 11.96 -36.86 49.15
C ASP A 143 10.79 -35.96 48.70
N ARG A 144 10.22 -35.20 49.64
CA ARG A 144 9.16 -34.24 49.32
C ARG A 144 9.65 -33.14 48.34
N TYR A 145 10.84 -32.59 48.56
CA TYR A 145 11.40 -31.55 47.68
C TYR A 145 11.66 -32.10 46.29
N VAL A 146 12.27 -33.29 46.19
CA VAL A 146 12.53 -33.97 44.92
C VAL A 146 11.23 -34.27 44.16
N LYS A 147 10.18 -34.76 44.84
CA LYS A 147 8.86 -34.97 44.22
C LYS A 147 8.24 -33.67 43.72
N THR A 148 8.41 -32.59 44.46
CA THR A 148 7.90 -31.28 44.02
C THR A 148 8.65 -30.78 42.80
N ILE A 149 9.97 -30.92 42.77
CA ILE A 149 10.79 -30.59 41.56
C ILE A 149 10.32 -31.41 40.35
N TYR A 150 10.16 -32.73 40.54
CA TYR A 150 9.69 -33.62 39.47
C TYR A 150 8.31 -33.20 38.92
N ASN A 151 7.38 -32.88 39.81
CA ASN A 151 6.05 -32.42 39.39
C ASN A 151 6.12 -31.09 38.60
N LYS A 152 6.96 -30.14 39.07
CA LYS A 152 7.12 -28.85 38.38
C LYS A 152 7.81 -28.98 37.02
N THR A 153 8.72 -29.92 36.85
CA THR A 153 9.31 -30.22 35.53
C THR A 153 8.31 -30.85 34.58
N ASN A 154 7.41 -31.71 35.04
CA ASN A 154 6.33 -32.28 34.25
C ASN A 154 5.31 -31.19 33.80
N GLU A 155 4.98 -30.26 34.71
CA GLU A 155 4.12 -29.10 34.35
C GLU A 155 4.77 -28.28 33.22
N MET A 156 6.09 -28.03 33.29
CA MET A 156 6.81 -27.31 32.21
C MET A 156 6.80 -28.09 30.89
N ASP A 157 7.02 -29.41 30.95
CA ASP A 157 7.00 -30.26 29.74
C ASP A 157 5.62 -30.24 29.07
N HIS A 158 4.54 -30.26 29.87
CA HIS A 158 3.18 -30.13 29.35
C HIS A 158 2.96 -28.77 28.64
N LEU A 159 3.37 -27.66 29.26
CA LEU A 159 3.26 -26.33 28.67
C LEU A 159 4.05 -26.24 27.36
N ILE A 160 5.27 -26.79 27.29
CA ILE A 160 6.08 -26.80 26.08
C ILE A 160 5.41 -27.61 24.97
N ASN A 161 4.80 -28.74 25.30
CA ASN A 161 4.09 -29.58 24.32
C ASN A 161 2.84 -28.90 23.80
N GLU A 162 2.06 -28.19 24.63
CA GLU A 162 0.91 -27.39 24.22
C GLU A 162 1.35 -26.28 23.25
N LEU A 163 2.42 -25.57 23.56
CA LEU A 163 2.98 -24.53 22.69
C LEU A 163 3.43 -25.10 21.34
N THR A 164 4.15 -26.23 21.37
CA THR A 164 4.62 -26.88 20.13
C THR A 164 3.47 -27.30 19.23
N PHE A 165 2.34 -27.69 19.84
CA PHE A 165 1.12 -28.02 19.07
C PHE A 165 0.51 -26.77 18.41
N LEU A 166 0.48 -25.62 19.10
CA LEU A 166 -0.05 -24.36 18.57
C LEU A 166 0.77 -23.77 17.41
N PHE A 167 2.07 -24.07 17.34
CA PHE A 167 2.98 -23.58 16.31
C PHE A 167 3.28 -24.59 15.19
N LYS A 168 2.54 -25.68 15.10
CA LYS A 168 2.81 -26.77 14.15
C LYS A 168 2.03 -26.65 12.83
N ASP A 169 1.24 -25.56 12.61
CA ASP A 169 0.51 -25.30 11.35
C ASP A 169 1.21 -24.30 10.44
#